data_3807430b7e25fe74cf4337f4e6aad413
#
_entry.id   3807430b7e25fe74cf4337f4e6aad413
#
_cell.length_a   1.000
_cell.length_b   1.000
_cell.length_c   1.000
_cell.angle_alpha   90.00
_cell.angle_beta   90.00
_cell.angle_gamma   90.00
#
_symmetry.space_group_name_H-M   'P 1'
#
loop_
_entity.id
_entity.type
_entity.pdbx_description
1 polymer ?
#
loop_
_entity_poly.entity_id
_entity_poly.type
_entity_poly.pdbx_seq_one_letter_code
_entity_poly.pdbx_strand_id
1 'polypeptide(L)'
;MLGVILRDQFPEIKVQVSQLISELSKAMKEEIGKYAKQIIESLCLNMKHQHNKIRKISIISLVDLLLCNEAGDLIDECIPAFTAISNDKNKETRKIFLNEIAELLKKLNTIYLKKFEGKLFVLLLSGISDDDKDNQELAKKLIEEVGENIHKLEMELNKKEINE
;
A
#
# COMPACT_ATOMS: atom_id res chain seq x y z
N MET A 1 -0.25 4.04 21.19
CA MET A 1 -1.64 3.66 21.54
C MET A 1 -2.35 2.93 20.38
N LEU A 2 -2.51 3.49 19.18
CA LEU A 2 -3.22 2.85 18.06
C LEU A 2 -2.64 1.47 17.68
N GLY A 3 -1.31 1.32 17.59
CA GLY A 3 -0.68 0.05 17.29
C GLY A 3 -0.97 -1.07 18.32
N VAL A 4 -1.22 -0.71 19.57
CA VAL A 4 -1.61 -1.68 20.61
C VAL A 4 -3.06 -2.12 20.39
N ILE A 5 -3.97 -1.18 20.11
CA ILE A 5 -5.38 -1.49 19.88
C ILE A 5 -5.59 -2.34 18.63
N LEU A 6 -4.76 -2.18 17.60
CA LEU A 6 -4.75 -3.07 16.42
C LEU A 6 -4.46 -4.53 16.75
N ARG A 7 -3.88 -4.83 17.91
CA ARG A 7 -3.59 -6.20 18.40
C ARG A 7 -4.69 -6.75 19.30
N ASP A 8 -5.80 -6.02 19.46
CA ASP A 8 -6.94 -6.47 20.24
C ASP A 8 -7.44 -7.85 19.76
N GLN A 9 -8.05 -8.63 20.67
CA GLN A 9 -8.59 -9.94 20.35
C GLN A 9 -9.90 -9.86 19.51
N PHE A 10 -10.62 -8.74 19.59
CA PHE A 10 -11.91 -8.56 18.91
C PHE A 10 -11.73 -8.07 17.45
N PRO A 11 -12.22 -8.85 16.46
CA PRO A 11 -12.12 -8.50 15.04
C PRO A 11 -12.72 -7.14 14.69
N GLU A 12 -13.84 -6.77 15.29
CA GLU A 12 -14.55 -5.52 15.07
C GLU A 12 -13.69 -4.32 15.46
N ILE A 13 -12.98 -4.40 16.58
CA ILE A 13 -12.08 -3.34 17.04
C ILE A 13 -10.93 -3.16 16.05
N LYS A 14 -10.32 -4.25 15.57
CA LYS A 14 -9.28 -4.19 14.54
C LYS A 14 -9.75 -3.47 13.29
N VAL A 15 -10.97 -3.76 12.82
CA VAL A 15 -11.54 -3.11 11.64
C VAL A 15 -11.74 -1.62 11.88
N GLN A 16 -12.38 -1.24 13.00
CA GLN A 16 -12.66 0.17 13.31
C GLN A 16 -11.37 0.99 13.46
N VAL A 17 -10.38 0.45 14.16
CA VAL A 17 -9.10 1.16 14.34
C VAL A 17 -8.32 1.25 13.02
N SER A 18 -8.36 0.23 12.18
CA SER A 18 -7.76 0.32 10.84
C SER A 18 -8.44 1.40 10.00
N GLN A 19 -9.77 1.50 10.01
CA GLN A 19 -10.50 2.58 9.34
C GLN A 19 -10.12 3.96 9.88
N LEU A 20 -10.05 4.11 11.19
CA LEU A 20 -9.62 5.36 11.83
C LEU A 20 -8.19 5.76 11.40
N ILE A 21 -7.27 4.79 11.29
CA ILE A 21 -5.91 5.06 10.81
C ILE A 21 -5.93 5.55 9.36
N SER A 22 -6.73 4.95 8.49
CA SER A 22 -6.91 5.41 7.10
C SER A 22 -7.42 6.85 7.04
N GLU A 23 -8.44 7.19 7.85
CA GLU A 23 -9.00 8.54 7.93
C GLU A 23 -7.98 9.55 8.48
N LEU A 24 -7.27 9.23 9.55
CA LEU A 24 -6.23 10.07 10.12
C LEU A 24 -5.06 10.27 9.15
N SER A 25 -4.66 9.24 8.41
CA SER A 25 -3.60 9.32 7.40
C SER A 25 -3.94 10.29 6.28
N LYS A 26 -5.22 10.41 5.92
CA LYS A 26 -5.70 11.37 4.93
C LYS A 26 -5.83 12.79 5.48
N ALA A 27 -6.26 12.92 6.75
CA ALA A 27 -6.54 14.21 7.38
C ALA A 27 -5.32 14.87 8.03
N MET A 28 -4.39 14.07 8.57
CA MET A 28 -3.30 14.53 9.45
C MET A 28 -1.96 13.86 9.07
N LYS A 29 -1.57 13.99 7.80
CA LYS A 29 -0.42 13.27 7.21
C LYS A 29 0.90 13.43 7.98
N GLU A 30 1.20 14.66 8.42
CA GLU A 30 2.46 14.95 9.09
C GLU A 30 2.49 14.41 10.53
N GLU A 31 1.36 14.52 11.23
CA GLU A 31 1.27 14.11 12.63
C GLU A 31 1.26 12.60 12.79
N ILE A 32 0.48 11.89 11.98
CA ILE A 32 0.36 10.44 12.09
C ILE A 32 1.63 9.74 11.58
N GLY A 33 2.33 10.31 10.61
CA GLY A 33 3.59 9.80 10.08
C GLY A 33 4.65 9.56 11.16
N LYS A 34 4.71 10.43 12.18
CA LYS A 34 5.62 10.31 13.34
C LYS A 34 5.43 9.02 14.15
N TYR A 35 4.24 8.43 14.09
CA TYR A 35 3.89 7.20 14.81
C TYR A 35 3.79 5.99 13.89
N ALA A 36 4.15 6.14 12.61
CA ALA A 36 3.93 5.15 11.57
C ALA A 36 4.53 3.79 11.90
N LYS A 37 5.76 3.72 12.44
CA LYS A 37 6.46 2.46 12.66
C LYS A 37 5.66 1.44 13.50
N GLN A 38 5.16 1.85 14.66
CA GLN A 38 4.38 0.95 15.54
C GLN A 38 3.04 0.54 14.93
N ILE A 39 2.43 1.43 14.15
CA ILE A 39 1.17 1.18 13.47
C ILE A 39 1.39 0.19 12.33
N ILE A 40 2.42 0.39 11.50
CA ILE A 40 2.80 -0.47 10.38
C ILE A 40 3.05 -1.90 10.83
N GLU A 41 3.85 -2.11 11.88
CA GLU A 41 4.09 -3.44 12.45
C GLU A 41 2.79 -4.17 12.77
N SER A 42 1.84 -3.47 13.37
CA SER A 42 0.55 -4.06 13.77
C SER A 42 -0.38 -4.31 12.58
N LEU A 43 -0.38 -3.42 11.57
CA LEU A 43 -1.11 -3.63 10.32
C LEU A 43 -0.55 -4.82 9.53
N CYS A 44 0.78 -4.96 9.43
CA CYS A 44 1.44 -6.10 8.80
C CYS A 44 1.09 -7.43 9.48
N LEU A 45 0.95 -7.44 10.81
CA LEU A 45 0.45 -8.61 11.54
C LEU A 45 -1.02 -8.93 11.18
N ASN A 46 -1.87 -7.91 11.10
CA ASN A 46 -3.28 -8.06 10.76
C ASN A 46 -3.49 -8.50 9.30
N MET A 47 -2.55 -8.26 8.40
CA MET A 47 -2.57 -8.80 7.03
C MET A 47 -2.43 -10.33 6.99
N LYS A 48 -2.03 -10.98 8.09
CA LYS A 48 -2.00 -12.45 8.24
C LYS A 48 -3.21 -13.00 8.98
N HIS A 49 -4.20 -12.16 9.30
CA HIS A 49 -5.37 -12.57 10.09
C HIS A 49 -6.26 -13.56 9.33
N GLN A 50 -6.92 -14.50 10.06
CA GLN A 50 -7.81 -15.50 9.46
C GLN A 50 -9.01 -14.88 8.71
N HIS A 51 -9.57 -13.75 9.20
CA HIS A 51 -10.68 -13.06 8.56
C HIS A 51 -10.21 -12.13 7.44
N ASN A 52 -10.67 -12.36 6.21
CA ASN A 52 -10.30 -11.58 5.04
C ASN A 52 -10.70 -10.09 5.17
N LYS A 53 -11.79 -9.77 5.89
CA LYS A 53 -12.20 -8.38 6.15
C LYS A 53 -11.09 -7.59 6.87
N ILE A 54 -10.43 -8.21 7.86
CA ILE A 54 -9.32 -7.58 8.58
C ILE A 54 -8.12 -7.43 7.66
N ARG A 55 -7.76 -8.45 6.88
CA ARG A 55 -6.66 -8.36 5.92
C ARG A 55 -6.89 -7.22 4.92
N LYS A 56 -8.08 -7.12 4.34
CA LYS A 56 -8.45 -6.08 3.36
C LYS A 56 -8.33 -4.67 3.92
N ILE A 57 -8.91 -4.41 5.09
CA ILE A 57 -8.83 -3.07 5.67
C ILE A 57 -7.41 -2.72 6.12
N SER A 58 -6.62 -3.70 6.55
CA SER A 58 -5.22 -3.48 6.92
C SER A 58 -4.36 -3.10 5.73
N ILE A 59 -4.61 -3.65 4.52
CA ILE A 59 -3.94 -3.25 3.29
C ILE A 59 -4.22 -1.77 3.00
N ILE A 60 -5.48 -1.37 2.98
CA ILE A 60 -5.92 0.00 2.69
C ILE A 60 -5.28 0.98 3.68
N SER A 61 -5.40 0.69 4.99
CA SER A 61 -4.86 1.55 6.03
C SER A 61 -3.33 1.64 6.01
N LEU A 62 -2.66 0.56 5.63
CA LEU A 62 -1.21 0.54 5.49
C LEU A 62 -0.75 1.42 4.33
N VAL A 63 -1.40 1.33 3.18
CA VAL A 63 -1.06 2.16 2.01
C VAL A 63 -1.34 3.62 2.29
N ASP A 64 -2.49 3.96 2.87
CA ASP A 64 -2.80 5.34 3.27
C ASP A 64 -1.73 5.91 4.23
N LEU A 65 -1.24 5.10 5.17
CA LEU A 65 -0.20 5.51 6.11
C LEU A 65 1.18 5.66 5.43
N LEU A 66 1.55 4.77 4.51
CA LEU A 66 2.80 4.85 3.75
C LEU A 66 2.87 6.07 2.82
N LEU A 67 1.73 6.65 2.45
CA LEU A 67 1.64 7.90 1.70
C LEU A 67 1.85 9.15 2.57
N CYS A 68 2.00 9.01 3.89
CA CYS A 68 2.41 10.08 4.79
C CYS A 68 3.93 10.31 4.69
N ASN A 69 4.35 11.58 4.72
CA ASN A 69 5.72 11.98 4.36
C ASN A 69 6.84 11.24 5.11
N GLU A 70 6.66 10.95 6.37
CA GLU A 70 7.69 10.29 7.20
C GLU A 70 7.61 8.76 7.17
N ALA A 71 6.56 8.19 6.58
CA ALA A 71 6.34 6.74 6.57
C ALA A 71 6.93 6.02 5.36
N GLY A 72 7.28 6.75 4.30
CA GLY A 72 7.77 6.17 3.05
C GLY A 72 9.07 5.36 3.20
N ASP A 73 9.94 5.71 4.14
CA ASP A 73 11.16 4.93 4.42
C ASP A 73 10.87 3.53 4.99
N LEU A 74 9.67 3.31 5.53
CA LEU A 74 9.25 2.04 6.12
C LEU A 74 8.68 1.03 5.11
N ILE A 75 8.65 1.38 3.82
CA ILE A 75 8.15 0.49 2.75
C ILE A 75 8.91 -0.85 2.74
N ASP A 76 10.23 -0.84 2.94
CA ASP A 76 11.02 -2.08 2.99
C ASP A 76 10.55 -3.05 4.07
N GLU A 77 10.14 -2.53 5.23
CA GLU A 77 9.61 -3.34 6.33
C GLU A 77 8.27 -4.01 5.96
N CYS A 78 7.54 -3.45 4.99
CA CYS A 78 6.23 -3.94 4.53
C CYS A 78 6.34 -4.99 3.41
N ILE A 79 7.44 -5.04 2.66
CA ILE A 79 7.59 -5.94 1.50
C ILE A 79 7.27 -7.41 1.83
N PRO A 80 7.73 -8.01 2.94
CA PRO A 80 7.38 -9.40 3.27
C PRO A 80 5.86 -9.61 3.47
N ALA A 81 5.17 -8.63 4.06
CA ALA A 81 3.72 -8.69 4.24
C ALA A 81 2.98 -8.52 2.89
N PHE A 82 3.43 -7.61 2.05
CA PHE A 82 2.90 -7.42 0.70
C PHE A 82 3.08 -8.65 -0.17
N THR A 83 4.25 -9.30 -0.14
CA THR A 83 4.49 -10.55 -0.86
C THR A 83 3.58 -11.69 -0.36
N ALA A 84 3.30 -11.76 0.93
CA ALA A 84 2.36 -12.74 1.44
C ALA A 84 0.92 -12.49 0.96
N ILE A 85 0.50 -11.23 0.94
CA ILE A 85 -0.86 -10.81 0.52
C ILE A 85 -1.07 -10.95 -0.99
N SER A 86 -0.05 -10.74 -1.82
CA SER A 86 -0.16 -10.95 -3.28
C SER A 86 -0.56 -12.40 -3.62
N ASN A 87 -0.30 -13.33 -2.71
CA ASN A 87 -0.70 -14.74 -2.82
C ASN A 87 -1.85 -15.13 -1.87
N ASP A 88 -2.67 -14.16 -1.43
CA ASP A 88 -3.80 -14.44 -0.54
C ASP A 88 -4.80 -15.42 -1.18
N LYS A 89 -5.31 -16.38 -0.40
CA LYS A 89 -6.29 -17.36 -0.86
C LYS A 89 -7.62 -16.75 -1.33
N ASN A 90 -7.94 -15.54 -0.87
CA ASN A 90 -9.18 -14.84 -1.22
C ASN A 90 -8.92 -13.87 -2.37
N LYS A 91 -9.54 -14.10 -3.52
CA LYS A 91 -9.36 -13.28 -4.73
C LYS A 91 -9.71 -11.80 -4.53
N GLU A 92 -10.72 -11.49 -3.71
CA GLU A 92 -11.09 -10.11 -3.42
C GLU A 92 -10.03 -9.38 -2.57
N THR A 93 -9.29 -10.13 -1.73
CA THR A 93 -8.14 -9.58 -1.01
C THR A 93 -7.01 -9.25 -1.97
N ARG A 94 -6.70 -10.14 -2.92
CA ARG A 94 -5.70 -9.89 -3.97
C ARG A 94 -6.10 -8.73 -4.88
N LYS A 95 -7.39 -8.62 -5.25
CA LYS A 95 -7.93 -7.49 -6.02
C LYS A 95 -7.70 -6.15 -5.32
N ILE A 96 -8.03 -6.07 -4.03
CA ILE A 96 -7.78 -4.85 -3.24
C ILE A 96 -6.28 -4.57 -3.19
N PHE A 97 -5.45 -5.58 -2.95
CA PHE A 97 -4.00 -5.43 -2.92
C PHE A 97 -3.44 -4.84 -4.22
N LEU A 98 -3.86 -5.33 -5.38
CA LEU A 98 -3.43 -4.80 -6.68
C LEU A 98 -3.80 -3.31 -6.84
N ASN A 99 -5.03 -2.93 -6.49
CA ASN A 99 -5.44 -1.53 -6.52
C ASN A 99 -4.61 -0.66 -5.57
N GLU A 100 -4.40 -1.11 -4.35
CA GLU A 100 -3.67 -0.33 -3.34
C GLU A 100 -2.19 -0.18 -3.68
N ILE A 101 -1.53 -1.20 -4.23
CA ILE A 101 -0.14 -1.09 -4.72
C ILE A 101 -0.06 -0.12 -5.91
N ALA A 102 -1.02 -0.16 -6.83
CA ALA A 102 -1.06 0.81 -7.94
C ALA A 102 -1.28 2.24 -7.43
N GLU A 103 -2.16 2.44 -6.45
CA GLU A 103 -2.36 3.75 -5.81
C GLU A 103 -1.11 4.24 -5.08
N LEU A 104 -0.40 3.35 -4.38
CA LEU A 104 0.87 3.68 -3.74
C LEU A 104 1.90 4.15 -4.78
N LEU A 105 2.09 3.40 -5.87
CA LEU A 105 3.01 3.76 -6.96
C LEU A 105 2.66 5.10 -7.62
N LYS A 106 1.37 5.40 -7.81
CA LYS A 106 0.91 6.65 -8.44
C LYS A 106 1.05 7.89 -7.54
N LYS A 107 0.97 7.72 -6.22
CA LYS A 107 0.89 8.83 -5.25
C LYS A 107 2.12 8.99 -4.37
N LEU A 108 3.04 8.04 -4.42
CA LEU A 108 4.25 8.10 -3.63
C LEU A 108 5.10 9.31 -4.05
N ASN A 109 5.68 9.97 -3.06
CA ASN A 109 6.60 11.08 -3.30
C ASN A 109 7.79 10.58 -4.16
N THR A 110 8.28 11.43 -5.05
CA THR A 110 9.28 11.09 -6.07
C THR A 110 10.56 10.47 -5.49
N ILE A 111 10.98 10.89 -4.29
CA ILE A 111 12.18 10.36 -3.63
C ILE A 111 11.97 8.89 -3.27
N TYR A 112 10.83 8.57 -2.66
CA TYR A 112 10.48 7.20 -2.29
C TYR A 112 10.09 6.35 -3.50
N LEU A 113 9.46 6.96 -4.51
CA LEU A 113 9.15 6.27 -5.76
C LEU A 113 10.44 5.75 -6.41
N LYS A 114 11.44 6.60 -6.64
CA LYS A 114 12.74 6.20 -7.19
C LYS A 114 13.43 5.08 -6.37
N LYS A 115 13.25 5.08 -5.06
CA LYS A 115 13.84 4.09 -4.15
C LYS A 115 13.13 2.73 -4.20
N PHE A 116 11.81 2.72 -4.32
CA PHE A 116 10.99 1.52 -4.09
C PHE A 116 10.19 1.04 -5.31
N GLU A 117 10.16 1.81 -6.41
CA GLU A 117 9.42 1.51 -7.63
C GLU A 117 9.62 0.06 -8.09
N GLY A 118 10.87 -0.38 -8.27
CA GLY A 118 11.15 -1.72 -8.75
C GLY A 118 10.58 -2.83 -7.87
N LYS A 119 10.63 -2.67 -6.54
CA LYS A 119 10.08 -3.65 -5.60
C LYS A 119 8.55 -3.68 -5.63
N LEU A 120 7.93 -2.50 -5.66
CA LEU A 120 6.46 -2.38 -5.68
C LEU A 120 5.90 -2.81 -7.04
N PHE A 121 6.58 -2.48 -8.14
CA PHE A 121 6.15 -2.85 -9.48
C PHE A 121 6.16 -4.37 -9.69
N VAL A 122 7.15 -5.08 -9.14
CA VAL A 122 7.18 -6.57 -9.16
C VAL A 122 5.95 -7.16 -8.46
N LEU A 123 5.47 -6.55 -7.38
CA LEU A 123 4.26 -6.99 -6.70
C LEU A 123 3.01 -6.77 -7.57
N LEU A 124 2.95 -5.69 -8.33
CA LEU A 124 1.87 -5.43 -9.27
C LEU A 124 1.92 -6.41 -10.46
N LEU A 125 3.12 -6.70 -10.98
CA LEU A 125 3.33 -7.68 -12.06
C LEU A 125 2.89 -9.09 -11.66
N SER A 126 2.97 -9.46 -10.38
CA SER A 126 2.51 -10.78 -9.91
C SER A 126 1.04 -11.05 -10.22
N GLY A 127 0.22 -10.00 -10.33
CA GLY A 127 -1.20 -10.09 -10.68
C GLY A 127 -1.46 -10.60 -12.10
N ILE A 128 -0.49 -10.52 -13.02
CA ILE A 128 -0.65 -11.07 -14.39
C ILE A 128 -0.81 -12.59 -14.35
N SER A 129 -0.24 -13.25 -13.36
CA SER A 129 -0.31 -14.70 -13.15
C SER A 129 -1.32 -15.11 -12.08
N ASP A 130 -2.26 -14.22 -11.70
CA ASP A 130 -3.33 -14.52 -10.76
C ASP A 130 -4.18 -15.71 -11.28
N ASP A 131 -4.71 -16.55 -10.41
CA ASP A 131 -5.61 -17.65 -10.76
C ASP A 131 -7.02 -17.19 -11.15
N ASP A 132 -7.39 -15.93 -10.83
CA ASP A 132 -8.64 -15.28 -11.21
C ASP A 132 -8.42 -14.36 -12.43
N LYS A 133 -9.22 -14.58 -13.50
CA LYS A 133 -9.10 -13.85 -14.76
C LYS A 133 -9.39 -12.34 -14.60
N ASP A 134 -10.33 -11.98 -13.75
CA ASP A 134 -10.67 -10.56 -13.52
C ASP A 134 -9.48 -9.84 -12.86
N ASN A 135 -8.75 -10.53 -11.96
CA ASN A 135 -7.53 -10.00 -11.37
C ASN A 135 -6.39 -9.88 -12.38
N GLN A 136 -6.26 -10.84 -13.31
CA GLN A 136 -5.27 -10.74 -14.40
C GLN A 136 -5.52 -9.51 -15.28
N GLU A 137 -6.78 -9.30 -15.71
CA GLU A 137 -7.13 -8.14 -16.53
C GLU A 137 -6.99 -6.83 -15.76
N LEU A 138 -7.36 -6.81 -14.48
CA LEU A 138 -7.13 -5.67 -13.60
C LEU A 138 -5.63 -5.34 -13.50
N ALA A 139 -4.78 -6.33 -13.28
CA ALA A 139 -3.34 -6.13 -13.17
C ALA A 139 -2.75 -5.52 -14.45
N LYS A 140 -3.12 -6.02 -15.64
CA LYS A 140 -2.69 -5.46 -16.92
C LYS A 140 -3.05 -3.97 -17.03
N LYS A 141 -4.32 -3.64 -16.75
CA LYS A 141 -4.80 -2.26 -16.78
C LYS A 141 -4.04 -1.36 -15.81
N LEU A 142 -3.85 -1.81 -14.56
CA LEU A 142 -3.14 -1.04 -13.55
C LEU A 142 -1.65 -0.83 -13.89
N ILE A 143 -1.00 -1.82 -14.51
CA ILE A 143 0.39 -1.71 -14.99
C ILE A 143 0.50 -0.61 -16.05
N GLU A 144 -0.41 -0.56 -17.01
CA GLU A 144 -0.46 0.49 -18.03
C GLU A 144 -0.66 1.88 -17.39
N GLU A 145 -1.66 2.02 -16.50
CA GLU A 145 -1.95 3.29 -15.81
C GLU A 145 -0.76 3.78 -14.98
N VAL A 146 -0.09 2.89 -14.24
CA VAL A 146 1.08 3.22 -13.43
C VAL A 146 2.26 3.60 -14.31
N GLY A 147 2.50 2.84 -15.39
CA GLY A 147 3.57 3.13 -16.36
C GLY A 147 3.42 4.51 -17.01
N GLU A 148 2.21 4.86 -17.45
CA GLU A 148 1.91 6.19 -17.99
C GLU A 148 2.10 7.31 -16.94
N ASN A 149 1.73 7.06 -15.69
CA ASN A 149 1.88 8.04 -14.62
C ASN A 149 3.37 8.28 -14.31
N ILE A 150 4.17 7.23 -14.17
CA ILE A 150 5.61 7.33 -13.92
C ILE A 150 6.30 8.06 -15.06
N HIS A 151 5.99 7.69 -16.30
CA HIS A 151 6.56 8.37 -17.50
C HIS A 151 6.26 9.87 -17.52
N LYS A 152 5.02 10.29 -17.19
CA LYS A 152 4.66 11.71 -17.08
C LYS A 152 5.50 12.43 -16.02
N LEU A 153 5.67 11.82 -14.84
CA LEU A 153 6.48 12.37 -13.75
C LEU A 153 7.94 12.56 -14.17
N GLU A 154 8.53 11.58 -14.84
CA GLU A 154 9.90 11.66 -15.36
C GLU A 154 10.06 12.79 -16.38
N MET A 155 9.11 12.93 -17.32
CA MET A 155 9.12 14.01 -18.31
C MET A 155 9.02 15.40 -17.67
N GLU A 156 8.23 15.54 -16.59
CA GLU A 156 8.11 16.80 -15.85
C GLU A 156 9.39 17.15 -15.07
N LEU A 157 10.04 16.16 -14.47
CA LEU A 157 11.32 16.33 -13.76
C LEU A 157 12.43 16.77 -14.73
N ASN A 158 12.57 16.07 -15.85
CA ASN A 158 13.57 16.40 -16.86
C ASN A 158 13.38 17.82 -17.43
N LYS A 159 12.13 18.29 -17.60
CA LYS A 159 11.85 19.68 -18.03
C LYS A 159 12.27 20.71 -16.99
N LYS A 160 12.19 20.41 -15.70
CA LYS A 160 12.63 21.33 -14.63
C LYS A 160 14.16 21.44 -14.58
N GLU A 161 14.86 20.30 -14.67
CA GLU A 161 16.32 20.27 -14.68
C GLU A 161 16.97 21.00 -15.89
N ILE A 162 16.26 21.09 -17.03
CA ILE A 162 16.75 21.80 -18.22
C ILE A 162 16.54 23.33 -18.09
N ASN A 163 15.62 23.78 -17.24
CA ASN A 163 15.28 25.19 -17.08
C ASN A 163 15.93 25.87 -15.86
N GLU A 164 16.73 25.15 -15.07
CA GLU A 164 17.62 25.65 -14.02
C GLU A 164 19.06 25.78 -14.53
#